data_40cb95a44f9083430b216b2e58414795
#
_entry.id   40cb95a44f9083430b216b2e58414795
#
_cell.length_a   1.000
_cell.length_b   1.000
_cell.length_c   1.000
_cell.angle_alpha   90.00
_cell.angle_beta   90.00
_cell.angle_gamma   90.00
#
_symmetry.space_group_name_H-M   'P 1'
#
loop_
_entity.id
_entity.type
_entity.pdbx_description
1 polymer ?
#
loop_
_entity_poly.entity_id
_entity_poly.type
_entity_poly.pdbx_seq_one_letter_code
_entity_poly.pdbx_strand_id
1 'polypeptide(L)'
;HTTWQHGPHFKIPFIDSISNKVTLKEIVKDFAPQPVITKDNVTMQIDTVVYFQITDAKLYTYGVDYPVSAIESLTATTLRNIIGELELDQTLTSRDIINTKMRAILDEATDPWGIKVNRVEVKNILPPRDIQEAMEKQMRAERERREKILQAEGEKKSSILIAEGEKESAILRAEAQMMSQIKVAEGKAEAMIKIKEAEAKGIKLLKDAGADEAVIRLKSFEALENVANGKSTKIIVPAELQGVATFGTTLKEVIKEDKKK
;
A
#
# COMPACT_ATOMS: atom_id res chain seq x y z
N HIS A 1 21.95 48.63 45.06
CA HIS A 1 20.81 48.06 44.31
C HIS A 1 20.54 46.66 44.82
N THR A 2 19.34 46.42 45.39
CA THR A 2 18.95 45.12 45.96
C THR A 2 17.86 44.54 45.08
N THR A 3 17.98 43.27 44.71
CA THR A 3 16.97 42.56 43.98
C THR A 3 16.02 41.90 44.96
N TRP A 4 14.73 42.22 44.89
CA TRP A 4 13.70 41.61 45.72
C TRP A 4 13.12 40.39 44.97
N GLN A 5 13.16 39.24 45.65
CA GLN A 5 12.49 38.05 45.15
C GLN A 5 11.02 38.02 45.60
N HIS A 6 10.29 36.95 45.34
CA HIS A 6 8.91 36.79 45.77
C HIS A 6 8.79 36.86 47.30
N GLY A 7 7.83 37.62 47.81
CA GLY A 7 7.55 37.75 49.23
C GLY A 7 7.23 39.20 49.65
N PRO A 8 6.83 39.42 50.89
CA PRO A 8 6.60 40.75 51.42
C PRO A 8 7.92 41.48 51.66
N HIS A 9 8.08 42.64 51.09
CA HIS A 9 9.26 43.50 51.26
C HIS A 9 8.83 44.87 51.77
N PHE A 10 9.58 45.38 52.76
CA PHE A 10 9.35 46.74 53.29
C PHE A 10 10.16 47.74 52.49
N LYS A 11 9.47 48.77 52.04
CA LYS A 11 10.05 49.93 51.37
C LYS A 11 10.00 51.15 52.28
N ILE A 12 11.12 51.86 52.44
CA ILE A 12 11.16 53.13 53.14
C ILE A 12 10.67 54.20 52.15
N PRO A 13 9.48 54.82 52.42
CA PRO A 13 9.00 55.89 51.58
C PRO A 13 10.03 57.06 51.56
N PHE A 14 10.19 57.70 50.40
CA PHE A 14 11.14 58.79 50.10
C PHE A 14 12.61 58.37 49.87
N ILE A 15 13.09 57.23 50.42
CA ILE A 15 14.48 56.77 50.24
C ILE A 15 14.57 55.70 49.16
N ASP A 16 13.62 54.75 49.18
CA ASP A 16 13.64 53.61 48.24
C ASP A 16 12.71 53.85 47.03
N SER A 17 13.22 53.72 45.86
CA SER A 17 12.42 53.68 44.61
C SER A 17 12.50 52.34 43.93
N ILE A 18 11.39 51.88 43.41
CA ILE A 18 11.34 50.66 42.56
C ILE A 18 11.75 51.05 41.14
N SER A 19 12.91 50.59 40.70
CA SER A 19 13.44 50.89 39.38
C SER A 19 12.66 50.15 38.26
N ASN A 20 12.47 48.86 38.42
CA ASN A 20 11.76 48.09 37.45
C ASN A 20 11.08 46.85 38.07
N LYS A 21 9.99 46.36 37.45
CA LYS A 21 9.33 45.10 37.78
C LYS A 21 9.52 44.14 36.62
N VAL A 22 10.26 43.10 36.86
CA VAL A 22 10.64 42.14 35.84
C VAL A 22 9.89 40.83 36.07
N THR A 23 9.31 40.26 35.03
CA THR A 23 8.74 38.90 35.06
C THR A 23 9.80 37.88 34.71
N LEU A 24 9.86 36.78 35.47
CA LEU A 24 10.77 35.69 35.22
C LEU A 24 10.12 34.59 34.33
N LYS A 25 8.88 34.83 33.87
CA LYS A 25 8.21 33.95 32.95
C LYS A 25 8.82 34.07 31.57
N GLU A 26 8.68 33.04 30.77
CA GLU A 26 9.06 33.08 29.36
C GLU A 26 8.25 34.15 28.63
N ILE A 27 8.94 34.96 27.87
CA ILE A 27 8.40 36.08 27.10
C ILE A 27 8.54 35.70 25.63
N VAL A 28 7.45 35.84 24.86
CA VAL A 28 7.42 35.63 23.42
C VAL A 28 7.37 37.00 22.74
N LYS A 29 8.31 37.24 21.85
CA LYS A 29 8.34 38.46 21.03
C LYS A 29 8.34 38.11 19.56
N ASP A 30 7.36 38.65 18.87
CA ASP A 30 7.22 38.62 17.42
C ASP A 30 7.88 39.88 16.86
N PHE A 31 8.90 39.74 16.04
CA PHE A 31 9.61 40.86 15.43
C PHE A 31 9.12 41.08 14.01
N ALA A 32 9.06 42.34 13.60
CA ALA A 32 8.62 42.71 12.26
C ALA A 32 9.49 42.08 11.16
N PRO A 33 8.93 41.88 9.95
CA PRO A 33 9.66 41.34 8.81
C PRO A 33 10.93 42.14 8.52
N GLN A 34 12.06 41.42 8.46
CA GLN A 34 13.37 42.04 8.18
C GLN A 34 13.77 41.74 6.74
N PRO A 35 14.18 42.75 5.96
CA PRO A 35 14.72 42.53 4.62
C PRO A 35 16.12 41.93 4.73
N VAL A 36 16.30 40.79 4.07
CA VAL A 36 17.58 40.07 3.99
C VAL A 36 17.90 39.70 2.54
N ILE A 37 19.17 39.49 2.24
CA ILE A 37 19.65 39.13 0.93
C ILE A 37 20.38 37.81 1.04
N THR A 38 20.01 36.84 0.21
CA THR A 38 20.64 35.52 0.13
C THR A 38 21.93 35.56 -0.63
N LYS A 39 22.71 34.48 -0.59
CA LYS A 39 23.96 34.33 -1.32
C LYS A 39 23.79 34.44 -2.85
N ASP A 40 22.66 34.00 -3.38
CA ASP A 40 22.26 34.10 -4.79
C ASP A 40 21.60 35.44 -5.14
N ASN A 41 21.78 36.45 -4.27
CA ASN A 41 21.36 37.86 -4.45
C ASN A 41 19.83 38.04 -4.56
N VAL A 42 19.04 37.20 -3.92
CA VAL A 42 17.60 37.37 -3.81
C VAL A 42 17.25 38.12 -2.53
N THR A 43 16.53 39.24 -2.65
CA THR A 43 16.01 40.00 -1.49
C THR A 43 14.72 39.36 -1.03
N MET A 44 14.60 39.03 0.26
CA MET A 44 13.40 38.46 0.84
C MET A 44 13.07 39.10 2.18
N GLN A 45 11.83 38.94 2.66
CA GLN A 45 11.41 39.38 3.98
C GLN A 45 11.19 38.16 4.86
N ILE A 46 11.77 38.23 6.07
CA ILE A 46 11.72 37.12 7.02
C ILE A 46 11.25 37.64 8.38
N ASP A 47 10.20 37.03 8.90
CA ASP A 47 9.69 37.28 10.26
C ASP A 47 10.31 36.30 11.23
N THR A 48 10.61 36.74 12.42
CA THR A 48 11.16 35.90 13.49
C THR A 48 10.40 36.07 14.80
N VAL A 49 10.27 34.95 15.50
CA VAL A 49 9.73 34.91 16.85
C VAL A 49 10.80 34.42 17.80
N VAL A 50 11.06 35.18 18.86
CA VAL A 50 12.06 34.83 19.86
C VAL A 50 11.37 34.54 21.19
N TYR A 51 11.69 33.39 21.77
CA TYR A 51 11.26 32.92 23.07
C TYR A 51 12.43 33.05 24.04
N PHE A 52 12.29 33.96 25.03
CA PHE A 52 13.34 34.20 26.00
C PHE A 52 12.78 34.34 27.40
N GLN A 53 13.60 34.13 28.40
CA GLN A 53 13.28 34.37 29.80
C GLN A 53 14.38 35.18 30.47
N ILE A 54 14.00 35.95 31.48
CA ILE A 54 14.93 36.74 32.26
C ILE A 54 15.45 35.86 33.39
N THR A 55 16.76 35.62 33.41
CA THR A 55 17.44 34.83 34.46
C THR A 55 17.95 35.70 35.59
N ASP A 56 18.44 36.92 35.29
CA ASP A 56 18.91 37.88 36.27
C ASP A 56 18.26 39.23 36.06
N ALA A 57 17.39 39.64 36.99
CA ALA A 57 16.67 40.92 36.95
C ALA A 57 17.59 42.14 37.09
N LYS A 58 18.76 41.97 37.74
CA LYS A 58 19.74 43.05 37.90
C LYS A 58 20.47 43.32 36.60
N LEU A 59 20.98 42.29 35.98
CA LEU A 59 21.64 42.37 34.67
C LEU A 59 20.67 42.85 33.59
N TYR A 60 19.42 42.39 33.61
CA TYR A 60 18.38 42.86 32.70
C TYR A 60 18.09 44.36 32.82
N THR A 61 18.10 44.89 34.05
CA THR A 61 17.74 46.29 34.30
C THR A 61 18.90 47.26 34.09
N TYR A 62 20.13 46.84 34.34
CA TYR A 62 21.33 47.68 34.33
C TYR A 62 22.38 47.29 33.29
N GLY A 63 22.26 46.13 32.65
CA GLY A 63 23.23 45.64 31.69
C GLY A 63 23.07 46.22 30.30
N VAL A 64 21.84 46.59 29.92
CA VAL A 64 21.56 47.17 28.61
C VAL A 64 20.35 48.10 28.66
N ASP A 65 20.42 49.23 27.95
CA ASP A 65 19.28 50.06 27.71
C ASP A 65 18.34 49.42 26.69
N TYR A 66 17.05 49.36 26.99
CA TYR A 66 16.02 48.79 26.11
C TYR A 66 16.32 47.36 25.65
N PRO A 67 16.34 46.37 26.56
CA PRO A 67 16.74 45.00 26.27
C PRO A 67 16.00 44.35 25.11
N VAL A 68 14.71 44.62 24.97
CA VAL A 68 13.86 44.04 23.89
C VAL A 68 14.29 44.58 22.52
N SER A 69 14.57 45.89 22.42
CA SER A 69 15.04 46.50 21.18
C SER A 69 16.48 46.06 20.82
N ALA A 70 17.29 45.82 21.85
CA ALA A 70 18.63 45.27 21.66
C ALA A 70 18.56 43.82 21.07
N ILE A 71 17.67 42.98 21.62
CA ILE A 71 17.43 41.62 21.08
C ILE A 71 16.90 41.69 19.64
N GLU A 72 15.99 42.62 19.34
CA GLU A 72 15.46 42.81 17.98
C GLU A 72 16.58 43.16 16.99
N SER A 73 17.42 44.12 17.32
CA SER A 73 18.55 44.53 16.48
C SER A 73 19.58 43.43 16.30
N LEU A 74 19.86 42.67 17.35
CA LEU A 74 20.77 41.53 17.32
C LEU A 74 20.18 40.40 16.47
N THR A 75 18.88 40.10 16.62
CA THR A 75 18.16 39.13 15.82
C THR A 75 18.21 39.46 14.33
N ALA A 76 17.92 40.74 13.98
CA ALA A 76 17.96 41.20 12.59
C ALA A 76 19.36 41.10 11.99
N THR A 77 20.42 41.44 12.74
CA THR A 77 21.80 41.35 12.26
C THR A 77 22.25 39.90 12.12
N THR A 78 21.96 39.07 13.09
CA THR A 78 22.29 37.63 13.06
C THR A 78 21.57 36.91 11.92
N LEU A 79 20.28 37.19 11.73
CA LEU A 79 19.48 36.66 10.63
C LEU A 79 20.09 37.00 9.28
N ARG A 80 20.48 38.32 9.09
CA ARG A 80 21.09 38.78 7.85
C ARG A 80 22.41 38.06 7.57
N ASN A 81 23.23 37.83 8.58
CA ASN A 81 24.49 37.11 8.40
C ASN A 81 24.26 35.66 8.02
N ILE A 82 23.36 34.92 8.71
CA ILE A 82 23.09 33.52 8.45
C ILE A 82 22.47 33.35 7.06
N ILE A 83 21.50 34.20 6.69
CA ILE A 83 20.84 34.09 5.37
C ILE A 83 21.77 34.48 4.23
N GLY A 84 22.70 35.45 4.46
CA GLY A 84 23.71 35.84 3.47
C GLY A 84 24.69 34.72 3.08
N GLU A 85 24.81 33.68 3.89
CA GLU A 85 25.61 32.49 3.59
C GLU A 85 24.84 31.41 2.83
N LEU A 86 23.48 31.48 2.83
CA LEU A 86 22.60 30.47 2.28
C LEU A 86 22.02 30.90 0.92
N GLU A 87 21.78 29.92 0.07
CA GLU A 87 20.99 30.08 -1.16
C GLU A 87 19.49 30.10 -0.84
N LEU A 88 18.67 30.62 -1.76
CA LEU A 88 17.23 30.71 -1.59
C LEU A 88 16.59 29.37 -1.23
N ASP A 89 16.90 28.31 -1.99
CA ASP A 89 16.35 26.98 -1.76
C ASP A 89 16.77 26.42 -0.39
N GLN A 90 17.99 26.67 0.03
CA GLN A 90 18.50 26.26 1.34
C GLN A 90 17.78 27.02 2.46
N THR A 91 17.53 28.32 2.27
CA THR A 91 16.82 29.15 3.25
C THR A 91 15.38 28.64 3.46
N LEU A 92 14.72 28.20 2.40
CA LEU A 92 13.34 27.68 2.48
C LEU A 92 13.26 26.28 3.12
N THR A 93 14.28 25.44 2.89
CA THR A 93 14.27 24.03 3.31
C THR A 93 14.95 23.78 4.66
N SER A 94 15.90 24.63 5.06
CA SER A 94 16.76 24.41 6.23
C SER A 94 16.40 25.29 7.44
N ARG A 95 15.12 25.52 7.67
CA ARG A 95 14.63 26.36 8.81
C ARG A 95 15.19 25.93 10.16
N ASP A 96 15.26 24.62 10.40
CA ASP A 96 15.75 24.08 11.68
C ASP A 96 17.22 24.42 11.93
N ILE A 97 18.04 24.43 10.86
CA ILE A 97 19.45 24.82 10.96
C ILE A 97 19.58 26.31 11.27
N ILE A 98 18.76 27.15 10.61
CA ILE A 98 18.73 28.60 10.83
C ILE A 98 18.31 28.87 12.28
N ASN A 99 17.21 28.26 12.74
CA ASN A 99 16.69 28.42 14.10
C ASN A 99 17.74 28.03 15.16
N THR A 100 18.43 26.93 14.94
CA THR A 100 19.47 26.43 15.86
C THR A 100 20.68 27.36 15.90
N LYS A 101 21.19 27.82 14.76
CA LYS A 101 22.30 28.78 14.67
C LYS A 101 21.93 30.13 15.30
N MET A 102 20.75 30.65 14.99
CA MET A 102 20.24 31.88 15.56
C MET A 102 20.15 31.78 17.10
N ARG A 103 19.55 30.73 17.61
CA ARG A 103 19.42 30.50 19.05
C ARG A 103 20.79 30.52 19.73
N ALA A 104 21.78 29.81 19.20
CA ALA A 104 23.11 29.70 19.79
C ALA A 104 23.79 31.10 19.88
N ILE A 105 23.76 31.87 18.78
CA ILE A 105 24.39 33.20 18.73
C ILE A 105 23.66 34.17 19.63
N LEU A 106 22.31 34.13 19.61
CA LEU A 106 21.51 35.04 20.44
C LEU A 106 21.66 34.73 21.93
N ASP A 107 21.66 33.48 22.33
CA ASP A 107 21.82 33.04 23.72
C ASP A 107 23.18 33.48 24.27
N GLU A 108 24.27 33.26 23.52
CA GLU A 108 25.61 33.72 23.90
C GLU A 108 25.71 35.26 24.04
N ALA A 109 25.11 36.00 23.10
CA ALA A 109 25.16 37.47 23.11
C ALA A 109 24.25 38.10 24.15
N THR A 110 23.18 37.45 24.61
CA THR A 110 22.23 37.98 25.60
C THR A 110 22.51 37.55 27.03
N ASP A 111 23.40 36.57 27.24
CA ASP A 111 23.80 36.05 28.55
C ASP A 111 24.33 37.18 29.48
N PRO A 112 25.20 38.13 29.00
CA PRO A 112 25.64 39.27 29.80
C PRO A 112 24.52 40.21 30.25
N TRP A 113 23.38 40.17 29.60
CA TRP A 113 22.20 40.96 29.93
C TRP A 113 21.24 40.27 30.89
N GLY A 114 21.60 39.05 31.35
CA GLY A 114 20.74 38.22 32.20
C GLY A 114 19.49 37.72 31.49
N ILE A 115 19.59 37.51 30.18
CA ILE A 115 18.51 36.99 29.34
C ILE A 115 18.95 35.66 28.74
N LYS A 116 18.11 34.66 28.86
CA LYS A 116 18.31 33.35 28.23
C LYS A 116 17.34 33.14 27.06
N VAL A 117 17.89 32.88 25.88
CA VAL A 117 17.11 32.57 24.68
C VAL A 117 16.85 31.10 24.62
N ASN A 118 15.60 30.71 24.87
CA ASN A 118 15.20 29.27 24.84
C ASN A 118 15.02 28.77 23.43
N ARG A 119 14.36 29.58 22.57
CA ARG A 119 14.02 29.17 21.20
C ARG A 119 13.91 30.38 20.28
N VAL A 120 14.32 30.19 19.03
CA VAL A 120 14.11 31.16 17.95
C VAL A 120 13.44 30.44 16.80
N GLU A 121 12.43 31.05 16.23
CA GLU A 121 11.71 30.46 15.09
C GLU A 121 11.58 31.47 13.96
N VAL A 122 11.90 31.01 12.76
CA VAL A 122 11.58 31.71 11.53
C VAL A 122 10.13 31.42 11.18
N LYS A 123 9.28 32.45 11.17
CA LYS A 123 7.83 32.33 10.96
C LYS A 123 7.49 32.26 9.47
N ASN A 124 7.72 33.35 8.74
CA ASN A 124 7.45 33.48 7.34
C ASN A 124 8.74 33.84 6.59
N ILE A 125 8.89 33.25 5.40
CA ILE A 125 9.95 33.58 4.45
C ILE A 125 9.24 33.98 3.17
N LEU A 126 9.29 35.27 2.83
CA LEU A 126 8.55 35.84 1.71
C LEU A 126 9.55 36.31 0.64
N PRO A 127 9.80 35.51 -0.41
CA PRO A 127 10.58 35.95 -1.55
C PRO A 127 9.81 36.95 -2.41
N PRO A 128 10.45 37.67 -3.34
CA PRO A 128 9.79 38.56 -4.30
C PRO A 128 8.76 37.79 -5.14
N ARG A 129 7.70 38.45 -5.56
CA ARG A 129 6.58 37.83 -6.30
C ARG A 129 7.03 37.13 -7.58
N ASP A 130 7.96 37.74 -8.31
CA ASP A 130 8.47 37.15 -9.58
C ASP A 130 9.16 35.80 -9.33
N ILE A 131 9.93 35.70 -8.26
CA ILE A 131 10.60 34.46 -7.84
C ILE A 131 9.56 33.43 -7.35
N GLN A 132 8.57 33.87 -6.57
CA GLN A 132 7.51 33.01 -6.09
C GLN A 132 6.72 32.39 -7.26
N GLU A 133 6.32 33.19 -8.25
CA GLU A 133 5.64 32.71 -9.46
C GLU A 133 6.49 31.75 -10.28
N ALA A 134 7.79 32.02 -10.41
CA ALA A 134 8.72 31.13 -11.11
C ALA A 134 8.85 29.79 -10.39
N MET A 135 9.00 29.80 -9.07
CA MET A 135 9.06 28.61 -8.23
C MET A 135 7.74 27.79 -8.29
N GLU A 136 6.59 28.45 -8.25
CA GLU A 136 5.29 27.77 -8.40
C GLU A 136 5.16 27.06 -9.76
N LYS A 137 5.58 27.72 -10.85
CA LYS A 137 5.58 27.11 -12.19
C LYS A 137 6.54 25.90 -12.25
N GLN A 138 7.75 26.06 -11.71
CA GLN A 138 8.72 24.97 -11.64
C GLN A 138 8.22 23.79 -10.83
N MET A 139 7.66 24.06 -9.63
CA MET A 139 7.09 23.04 -8.77
C MET A 139 5.91 22.31 -9.42
N ARG A 140 5.07 23.02 -10.15
CA ARG A 140 3.95 22.44 -10.91
C ARG A 140 4.48 21.50 -12.00
N ALA A 141 5.44 21.96 -12.82
CA ALA A 141 6.02 21.15 -13.86
C ALA A 141 6.72 19.89 -13.32
N GLU A 142 7.43 20.02 -12.19
CA GLU A 142 8.08 18.87 -11.55
C GLU A 142 7.06 17.88 -10.99
N ARG A 143 5.95 18.35 -10.39
CA ARG A 143 4.87 17.49 -9.93
C ARG A 143 4.19 16.75 -11.09
N GLU A 144 3.88 17.45 -12.18
CA GLU A 144 3.30 16.85 -13.39
C GLU A 144 4.24 15.80 -14.02
N ARG A 145 5.54 16.08 -14.02
CA ARG A 145 6.55 15.12 -14.48
C ARG A 145 6.57 13.86 -13.61
N ARG A 146 6.62 14.02 -12.30
CA ARG A 146 6.60 12.90 -11.35
C ARG A 146 5.30 12.10 -11.44
N GLU A 147 4.17 12.78 -11.56
CA GLU A 147 2.87 12.13 -11.74
C GLU A 147 2.87 11.22 -12.97
N LYS A 148 3.31 11.73 -14.15
CA LYS A 148 3.41 10.94 -15.38
C LYS A 148 4.34 9.74 -15.25
N ILE A 149 5.48 9.91 -14.57
CA ILE A 149 6.41 8.80 -14.33
C ILE A 149 5.76 7.73 -13.44
N LEU A 150 5.18 8.14 -12.31
CA LEU A 150 4.53 7.22 -11.38
C LEU A 150 3.33 6.50 -12.02
N GLN A 151 2.56 7.22 -12.86
CA GLN A 151 1.46 6.63 -13.61
C GLN A 151 1.96 5.56 -14.59
N ALA A 152 2.97 5.89 -15.41
CA ALA A 152 3.55 4.95 -16.36
C ALA A 152 4.19 3.72 -15.68
N GLU A 153 4.85 3.91 -14.55
CA GLU A 153 5.38 2.80 -13.73
C GLU A 153 4.26 1.94 -13.14
N GLY A 154 3.18 2.57 -12.68
CA GLY A 154 1.98 1.90 -12.18
C GLY A 154 1.29 1.07 -13.26
N GLU A 155 1.08 1.62 -14.45
CA GLU A 155 0.51 0.93 -15.60
C GLU A 155 1.39 -0.26 -16.05
N LYS A 156 2.70 -0.06 -16.09
CA LYS A 156 3.66 -1.13 -16.40
C LYS A 156 3.58 -2.27 -15.38
N LYS A 157 3.63 -1.96 -14.08
CA LYS A 157 3.53 -2.96 -13.02
C LYS A 157 2.19 -3.70 -13.06
N SER A 158 1.09 -2.96 -13.27
CA SER A 158 -0.24 -3.54 -13.39
C SER A 158 -0.32 -4.52 -14.56
N SER A 159 0.18 -4.13 -15.75
CA SER A 159 0.18 -4.99 -16.93
C SER A 159 1.01 -6.25 -16.73
N ILE A 160 2.16 -6.14 -16.07
CA ILE A 160 3.00 -7.30 -15.74
C ILE A 160 2.26 -8.26 -14.80
N LEU A 161 1.69 -7.75 -13.71
CA LEU A 161 0.96 -8.56 -12.73
C LEU A 161 -0.27 -9.25 -13.33
N ILE A 162 -0.99 -8.56 -14.23
CA ILE A 162 -2.12 -9.16 -14.97
C ILE A 162 -1.63 -10.30 -15.85
N ALA A 163 -0.56 -10.08 -16.65
CA ALA A 163 -0.01 -11.10 -17.52
C ALA A 163 0.55 -12.32 -16.75
N GLU A 164 1.20 -12.08 -15.61
CA GLU A 164 1.66 -13.15 -14.71
C GLU A 164 0.49 -13.93 -14.12
N GLY A 165 -0.55 -13.25 -13.67
CA GLY A 165 -1.78 -13.87 -13.15
C GLY A 165 -2.53 -14.69 -14.21
N GLU A 166 -2.63 -14.19 -15.44
CA GLU A 166 -3.22 -14.93 -16.55
C GLU A 166 -2.41 -16.18 -16.90
N LYS A 167 -1.08 -16.07 -16.97
CA LYS A 167 -0.18 -17.21 -17.19
C LYS A 167 -0.34 -18.28 -16.10
N GLU A 168 -0.31 -17.88 -14.83
CA GLU A 168 -0.46 -18.81 -13.70
C GLU A 168 -1.84 -19.47 -13.72
N SER A 169 -2.89 -18.68 -13.96
CA SER A 169 -4.26 -19.20 -14.10
C SER A 169 -4.39 -20.20 -15.26
N ALA A 170 -3.75 -19.93 -16.40
CA ALA A 170 -3.76 -20.84 -17.54
C ALA A 170 -3.04 -22.16 -17.23
N ILE A 171 -1.89 -22.10 -16.56
CA ILE A 171 -1.14 -23.28 -16.12
C ILE A 171 -1.98 -24.12 -15.16
N LEU A 172 -2.53 -23.51 -14.11
CA LEU A 172 -3.36 -24.19 -13.12
C LEU A 172 -4.60 -24.83 -13.75
N ARG A 173 -5.24 -24.17 -14.73
CA ARG A 173 -6.37 -24.75 -15.47
C ARG A 173 -5.96 -25.96 -16.30
N ALA A 174 -4.81 -25.89 -16.98
CA ALA A 174 -4.29 -27.01 -17.78
C ALA A 174 -3.92 -28.21 -16.90
N GLU A 175 -3.28 -27.98 -15.75
CA GLU A 175 -2.96 -29.02 -14.76
C GLU A 175 -4.22 -29.65 -14.17
N ALA A 176 -5.22 -28.85 -13.82
CA ALA A 176 -6.50 -29.33 -13.32
C ALA A 176 -7.24 -30.18 -14.35
N GLN A 177 -7.22 -29.78 -15.63
CA GLN A 177 -7.81 -30.57 -16.72
C GLN A 177 -7.07 -31.89 -16.93
N MET A 178 -5.75 -31.86 -16.94
CA MET A 178 -4.92 -33.08 -17.05
C MET A 178 -5.21 -34.04 -15.88
N MET A 179 -5.21 -33.54 -14.66
CA MET A 179 -5.49 -34.34 -13.47
C MET A 179 -6.91 -34.93 -13.50
N SER A 180 -7.89 -34.14 -13.94
CA SER A 180 -9.27 -34.57 -14.10
C SER A 180 -9.39 -35.71 -15.15
N GLN A 181 -8.73 -35.58 -16.31
CA GLN A 181 -8.73 -36.62 -17.34
C GLN A 181 -8.07 -37.92 -16.86
N ILE A 182 -6.94 -37.80 -16.14
CA ILE A 182 -6.28 -38.97 -15.55
C ILE A 182 -7.22 -39.65 -14.55
N LYS A 183 -7.84 -38.93 -13.65
CA LYS A 183 -8.78 -39.49 -12.66
C LYS A 183 -9.99 -40.14 -13.30
N VAL A 184 -10.54 -39.55 -14.35
CA VAL A 184 -11.64 -40.13 -15.12
C VAL A 184 -11.19 -41.39 -15.84
N ALA A 185 -9.99 -41.42 -16.43
CA ALA A 185 -9.45 -42.58 -17.08
C ALA A 185 -9.16 -43.74 -16.09
N GLU A 186 -8.54 -43.43 -14.94
CA GLU A 186 -8.33 -44.38 -13.85
C GLU A 186 -9.65 -44.99 -13.36
N GLY A 187 -10.64 -44.14 -13.11
CA GLY A 187 -11.98 -44.59 -12.67
C GLY A 187 -12.67 -45.48 -13.68
N LYS A 188 -12.56 -45.14 -14.98
CA LYS A 188 -13.09 -46.01 -16.06
C LYS A 188 -12.36 -47.36 -16.15
N ALA A 189 -11.03 -47.34 -16.03
CA ALA A 189 -10.22 -48.59 -16.05
C ALA A 189 -10.58 -49.46 -14.84
N GLU A 190 -10.67 -48.91 -13.65
CA GLU A 190 -11.04 -49.65 -12.44
C GLU A 190 -12.47 -50.21 -12.53
N ALA A 191 -13.42 -49.40 -13.02
CA ALA A 191 -14.79 -49.85 -13.26
C ALA A 191 -14.84 -51.02 -14.27
N MET A 192 -14.07 -50.93 -15.36
CA MET A 192 -14.01 -51.98 -16.38
C MET A 192 -13.40 -53.27 -15.83
N ILE A 193 -12.34 -53.16 -15.02
CA ILE A 193 -11.74 -54.33 -14.36
C ILE A 193 -12.78 -55.00 -13.45
N LYS A 194 -13.47 -54.23 -12.60
CA LYS A 194 -14.52 -54.76 -11.70
C LYS A 194 -15.66 -55.42 -12.45
N ILE A 195 -16.08 -54.86 -13.60
CA ILE A 195 -17.11 -55.47 -14.46
C ILE A 195 -16.60 -56.78 -15.01
N LYS A 196 -15.38 -56.84 -15.55
CA LYS A 196 -14.80 -58.06 -16.11
C LYS A 196 -14.55 -59.16 -15.07
N GLU A 197 -14.14 -58.76 -13.86
CA GLU A 197 -14.03 -59.69 -12.74
C GLU A 197 -15.39 -60.27 -12.32
N ALA A 198 -16.44 -59.44 -12.29
CA ALA A 198 -17.80 -59.87 -12.00
C ALA A 198 -18.34 -60.81 -13.08
N GLU A 199 -18.11 -60.51 -14.39
CA GLU A 199 -18.45 -61.37 -15.50
C GLU A 199 -17.71 -62.71 -15.40
N ALA A 200 -16.39 -62.68 -15.14
CA ALA A 200 -15.59 -63.91 -14.99
C ALA A 200 -16.07 -64.78 -13.81
N LYS A 201 -16.40 -64.14 -12.68
CA LYS A 201 -17.03 -64.90 -11.56
C LYS A 201 -18.37 -65.45 -11.90
N GLY A 202 -19.21 -64.70 -12.62
CA GLY A 202 -20.51 -65.22 -13.13
C GLY A 202 -20.35 -66.44 -14.05
N ILE A 203 -19.41 -66.36 -14.99
CA ILE A 203 -19.10 -67.53 -15.90
C ILE A 203 -18.58 -68.72 -15.09
N LYS A 204 -17.71 -68.50 -14.10
CA LYS A 204 -17.18 -69.52 -13.23
C LYS A 204 -18.28 -70.23 -12.43
N LEU A 205 -19.19 -69.45 -11.82
CA LEU A 205 -20.35 -69.98 -11.10
C LEU A 205 -21.29 -70.80 -12.01
N LEU A 206 -21.51 -70.32 -13.23
CA LEU A 206 -22.31 -71.11 -14.24
C LEU A 206 -21.63 -72.43 -14.60
N LYS A 207 -20.31 -72.41 -14.75
CA LYS A 207 -19.54 -73.63 -15.03
C LYS A 207 -19.59 -74.64 -13.85
N ASP A 208 -19.43 -74.15 -12.63
CA ASP A 208 -19.43 -74.92 -11.38
C ASP A 208 -20.84 -75.51 -11.09
N ALA A 209 -21.88 -74.82 -11.53
CA ALA A 209 -23.28 -75.26 -11.39
C ALA A 209 -23.69 -76.33 -12.42
N GLY A 210 -22.78 -76.83 -13.29
CA GLY A 210 -23.07 -77.86 -14.28
C GLY A 210 -24.02 -77.34 -15.36
N ALA A 211 -23.61 -76.30 -16.08
CA ALA A 211 -24.42 -75.67 -17.12
C ALA A 211 -24.97 -76.67 -18.13
N ASP A 212 -26.26 -76.95 -18.04
CA ASP A 212 -27.00 -77.85 -18.98
C ASP A 212 -27.22 -77.10 -20.30
N GLU A 213 -27.45 -77.81 -21.37
CA GLU A 213 -27.66 -77.25 -22.73
C GLU A 213 -28.72 -76.15 -22.73
N ALA A 214 -29.72 -76.22 -21.84
CA ALA A 214 -30.74 -75.17 -21.63
C ALA A 214 -30.19 -73.80 -21.18
N VAL A 215 -29.15 -73.79 -20.31
CA VAL A 215 -28.51 -72.53 -19.80
C VAL A 215 -27.66 -71.87 -20.89
N ILE A 216 -27.01 -72.73 -21.75
CA ILE A 216 -26.23 -72.24 -22.91
C ILE A 216 -27.16 -71.56 -23.92
N ARG A 217 -28.32 -72.19 -24.21
CA ARG A 217 -29.35 -71.58 -25.06
C ARG A 217 -29.92 -70.29 -24.51
N LEU A 218 -30.19 -70.19 -23.19
CA LEU A 218 -30.66 -68.94 -22.56
C LEU A 218 -29.64 -67.80 -22.68
N LYS A 219 -28.35 -68.09 -22.49
CA LYS A 219 -27.26 -67.14 -22.67
C LYS A 219 -27.07 -66.68 -24.11
N SER A 220 -27.32 -67.59 -25.09
CA SER A 220 -27.29 -67.23 -26.49
C SER A 220 -28.45 -66.28 -26.88
N PHE A 221 -29.63 -66.46 -26.30
CA PHE A 221 -30.74 -65.49 -26.47
C PHE A 221 -30.44 -64.13 -25.84
N GLU A 222 -29.84 -64.06 -24.63
CA GLU A 222 -29.41 -62.81 -23.96
C GLU A 222 -28.32 -62.08 -24.81
N ALA A 223 -27.38 -62.80 -25.38
CA ALA A 223 -26.39 -62.30 -26.31
C ALA A 223 -27.04 -61.70 -27.58
N LEU A 224 -28.06 -62.43 -28.13
CA LEU A 224 -28.79 -61.95 -29.29
C LEU A 224 -29.63 -60.72 -29.03
N GLU A 225 -30.24 -60.60 -27.84
CA GLU A 225 -30.95 -59.41 -27.37
C GLU A 225 -30.01 -58.22 -27.29
N ASN A 226 -28.83 -58.36 -26.71
CA ASN A 226 -27.81 -57.32 -26.63
C ASN A 226 -27.33 -56.85 -27.99
N VAL A 227 -27.21 -57.76 -28.98
CA VAL A 227 -26.89 -57.43 -30.35
C VAL A 227 -28.05 -56.73 -31.08
N ALA A 228 -29.30 -57.17 -30.81
CA ALA A 228 -30.51 -56.55 -31.38
C ALA A 228 -30.75 -55.13 -30.84
N ASN A 229 -30.38 -54.81 -29.56
CA ASN A 229 -30.47 -53.50 -28.97
C ASN A 229 -29.29 -52.60 -29.30
N GLY A 230 -28.26 -53.10 -30.00
CA GLY A 230 -27.11 -52.34 -30.47
C GLY A 230 -27.53 -51.34 -31.57
N LYS A 231 -26.91 -50.14 -31.57
CA LYS A 231 -27.16 -49.07 -32.56
C LYS A 231 -26.62 -49.40 -33.97
N SER A 232 -26.21 -50.63 -34.28
CA SER A 232 -25.61 -50.99 -35.54
C SER A 232 -26.65 -51.52 -36.50
N THR A 233 -26.72 -51.02 -37.73
CA THR A 233 -27.68 -51.35 -38.80
C THR A 233 -27.29 -52.66 -39.57
N LYS A 234 -26.13 -53.21 -39.29
CA LYS A 234 -25.67 -54.50 -39.95
C LYS A 234 -25.31 -55.54 -38.89
N ILE A 235 -26.09 -56.60 -38.82
CA ILE A 235 -25.85 -57.76 -37.94
C ILE A 235 -25.30 -58.88 -38.81
N ILE A 236 -24.05 -59.25 -38.60
CA ILE A 236 -23.44 -60.43 -39.22
C ILE A 236 -23.65 -61.62 -38.25
N VAL A 237 -24.55 -62.48 -38.54
CA VAL A 237 -24.84 -63.72 -37.74
C VAL A 237 -24.01 -64.88 -38.28
N PRO A 238 -23.17 -65.49 -37.42
CA PRO A 238 -22.46 -66.72 -37.81
C PRO A 238 -23.45 -67.86 -38.27
N ALA A 239 -23.04 -68.63 -39.25
CA ALA A 239 -23.90 -69.63 -39.85
C ALA A 239 -24.47 -70.67 -38.85
N GLU A 240 -23.73 -70.96 -37.78
CA GLU A 240 -24.15 -71.91 -36.73
C GLU A 240 -25.32 -71.38 -35.86
N LEU A 241 -25.60 -70.10 -35.89
CA LEU A 241 -26.71 -69.45 -35.14
C LEU A 241 -27.92 -69.09 -36.03
N GLN A 242 -27.87 -69.42 -37.32
CA GLN A 242 -28.96 -69.05 -38.24
C GLN A 242 -30.28 -69.75 -37.87
N GLY A 243 -30.26 -70.95 -37.29
CA GLY A 243 -31.47 -71.64 -36.82
C GLY A 243 -32.18 -70.93 -35.66
N VAL A 244 -31.41 -70.20 -34.82
CA VAL A 244 -31.95 -69.43 -33.65
C VAL A 244 -32.43 -68.07 -34.08
N ALA A 245 -31.73 -67.47 -35.06
CA ALA A 245 -32.09 -66.13 -35.59
C ALA A 245 -33.41 -66.11 -36.36
N THR A 246 -33.71 -67.25 -37.12
CA THR A 246 -34.99 -67.42 -37.81
C THR A 246 -36.16 -67.50 -36.86
N PHE A 247 -36.03 -68.16 -35.70
CA PHE A 247 -37.09 -68.15 -34.66
C PHE A 247 -37.37 -66.75 -34.10
N GLY A 248 -36.35 -65.91 -33.89
CA GLY A 248 -36.50 -64.54 -33.41
C GLY A 248 -37.22 -63.60 -34.39
N THR A 249 -36.99 -63.77 -35.70
CA THR A 249 -37.66 -63.00 -36.76
C THR A 249 -39.13 -63.41 -36.96
N THR A 250 -39.45 -64.68 -36.90
CA THR A 250 -40.84 -65.16 -36.96
C THR A 250 -41.65 -64.69 -35.73
N LEU A 251 -41.09 -64.70 -34.52
CA LEU A 251 -41.77 -64.22 -33.34
C LEU A 251 -42.04 -62.69 -33.44
N LYS A 252 -41.11 -61.87 -34.01
CA LYS A 252 -41.26 -60.45 -34.17
C LYS A 252 -42.33 -60.09 -35.23
N GLU A 253 -42.52 -60.90 -36.24
CA GLU A 253 -43.59 -60.77 -37.25
C GLU A 253 -44.96 -61.09 -36.64
N VAL A 254 -45.05 -62.18 -35.86
CA VAL A 254 -46.31 -62.55 -35.16
C VAL A 254 -46.74 -61.50 -34.17
N ILE A 255 -45.81 -60.88 -33.39
CA ILE A 255 -46.13 -59.82 -32.42
C ILE A 255 -46.49 -58.52 -33.15
N LYS A 256 -46.06 -58.27 -34.37
CA LYS A 256 -46.36 -57.09 -35.16
C LYS A 256 -47.73 -57.18 -35.83
N GLU A 257 -48.22 -58.42 -36.13
CA GLU A 257 -49.57 -58.60 -36.63
C GLU A 257 -50.62 -58.41 -35.53
N ASP A 258 -50.36 -58.78 -34.27
CA ASP A 258 -51.29 -58.61 -33.16
C ASP A 258 -51.46 -57.15 -32.71
N LYS A 259 -50.57 -56.21 -33.10
CA LYS A 259 -50.69 -54.73 -32.83
C LYS A 259 -51.39 -53.98 -33.96
N LYS A 260 -51.95 -54.71 -34.98
CA LYS A 260 -52.67 -54.11 -36.11
C LYS A 260 -54.12 -54.56 -36.20
N LYS A 261 -54.68 -55.16 -35.11
CA LYS A 261 -56.10 -55.40 -34.96
C LYS A 261 -56.69 -54.54 -33.84
#